data_9c5bee63644a4d44d9ebe7a31f2b12ad
#
_entry.id   9c5bee63644a4d44d9ebe7a31f2b12ad
#
_cell.length_a   1.000
_cell.length_b   1.000
_cell.length_c   1.000
_cell.angle_alpha   90.00
_cell.angle_beta   90.00
_cell.angle_gamma   90.00
#
_symmetry.space_group_name_H-M   'P 1'
#
loop_
_entity.id
_entity.type
_entity.pdbx_description
1 polymer ?
#
loop_
_entity_poly.entity_id
_entity_poly.type
_entity_poly.pdbx_seq_one_letter_code
_entity_poly.pdbx_strand_id
1 'polypeptide(L)'
;MASGSVGEDNALPLLEPSGEESPLPFEWTAPSLPPPDRSRLQAPLSYDPLLAPRSTSALLHLALSRQVDQGELDVERVVEQLSQGLPLESLPRRPLRTVRFGVQVLADLGVGMEPFSRDVHETVHHVRATVGREHTQVAYFDHCPVRGAGPGPRWTWGEYVPPAPGTRILILSDLGMGGPRLDARRSSRAEWERLVRTLAYAQCTAVAFVPFPEQRWPSWAAKLLPLVPWDRHTTAGWVAAHIG
;
A
#
# COMPACT_ATOMS: atom_id res chain seq x y z
N MET A 1 -38.81 52.85 24.63
CA MET A 1 -38.82 52.10 25.92
C MET A 1 -39.28 50.68 25.65
N ALA A 2 -38.36 49.75 25.64
CA ALA A 2 -38.63 48.33 25.82
C ALA A 2 -37.27 47.68 26.08
N SER A 3 -37.01 47.32 27.31
CA SER A 3 -35.85 46.59 27.78
C SER A 3 -35.93 45.15 27.30
N GLY A 4 -34.96 44.71 26.53
CA GLY A 4 -34.77 43.29 26.23
C GLY A 4 -33.96 42.63 27.35
N SER A 5 -34.49 41.59 27.92
CA SER A 5 -33.87 40.76 28.93
C SER A 5 -32.69 39.99 28.35
N VAL A 6 -31.57 40.10 28.98
CA VAL A 6 -30.35 39.32 28.76
C VAL A 6 -30.67 37.86 29.13
N GLY A 7 -30.37 36.95 28.20
CA GLY A 7 -30.55 35.51 28.35
C GLY A 7 -29.72 34.93 29.50
N GLU A 8 -30.35 34.04 30.21
CA GLU A 8 -29.77 33.26 31.30
C GLU A 8 -28.54 32.47 30.83
N ASP A 9 -27.48 32.64 31.56
CA ASP A 9 -26.20 31.97 31.46
C ASP A 9 -26.44 30.48 31.69
N ASN A 10 -26.36 29.68 30.62
CA ASN A 10 -26.54 28.24 30.69
C ASN A 10 -25.21 27.58 31.08
N ALA A 11 -24.69 27.98 32.25
CA ALA A 11 -23.54 27.36 32.87
C ALA A 11 -23.89 25.92 33.28
N LEU A 12 -23.19 24.95 32.66
CA LEU A 12 -23.31 23.57 33.10
C LEU A 12 -22.94 23.45 34.57
N PRO A 13 -23.71 22.70 35.38
CA PRO A 13 -23.40 22.52 36.79
C PRO A 13 -22.01 21.90 36.93
N LEU A 14 -21.15 22.56 37.70
CA LEU A 14 -19.85 21.98 38.09
C LEU A 14 -20.15 20.71 38.88
N LEU A 15 -19.66 19.58 38.34
CA LEU A 15 -19.65 18.31 39.06
C LEU A 15 -18.71 18.45 40.25
N GLU A 16 -19.25 18.52 41.45
CA GLU A 16 -18.46 18.40 42.67
C GLU A 16 -17.97 16.95 42.80
N PRO A 17 -16.65 16.71 43.03
CA PRO A 17 -16.18 15.38 43.29
C PRO A 17 -16.88 14.82 44.50
N SER A 18 -17.67 13.78 44.35
CA SER A 18 -18.23 13.05 45.50
C SER A 18 -17.05 12.48 46.28
N GLY A 19 -17.05 12.76 47.59
CA GLY A 19 -15.93 12.60 48.51
C GLY A 19 -15.05 11.38 48.21
N GLU A 20 -13.75 11.59 48.34
CA GLU A 20 -12.71 10.57 48.21
C GLU A 20 -13.04 9.39 49.16
N GLU A 21 -13.70 8.37 48.66
CA GLU A 21 -13.55 7.05 49.26
C GLU A 21 -12.08 6.63 49.03
N SER A 22 -11.28 6.74 50.10
CA SER A 22 -9.94 6.17 50.11
C SER A 22 -10.02 4.71 49.63
N PRO A 23 -9.40 4.34 48.53
CA PRO A 23 -9.42 2.96 48.09
C PRO A 23 -8.85 2.10 49.22
N LEU A 24 -9.62 1.14 49.70
CA LEU A 24 -9.13 0.14 50.63
C LEU A 24 -7.82 -0.43 50.07
N PRO A 25 -6.78 -0.57 50.91
CA PRO A 25 -5.52 -1.11 50.46
C PRO A 25 -5.75 -2.52 49.91
N PHE A 26 -5.76 -2.63 48.59
CA PHE A 26 -5.91 -3.93 47.93
C PHE A 26 -4.54 -4.57 47.89
N GLU A 27 -4.25 -5.48 48.80
CA GLU A 27 -3.01 -6.27 48.77
C GLU A 27 -3.08 -7.29 47.63
N TRP A 28 -2.51 -6.93 46.52
CA TRP A 28 -2.24 -7.90 45.44
C TRP A 28 -1.13 -8.84 45.86
N THR A 29 -1.44 -10.03 46.28
CA THR A 29 -0.51 -11.14 46.37
C THR A 29 -0.58 -11.94 45.09
N ALA A 30 -0.04 -11.41 44.02
CA ALA A 30 0.15 -12.25 42.82
C ALA A 30 1.34 -13.17 43.04
N PRO A 31 1.21 -14.47 42.82
CA PRO A 31 2.37 -15.36 42.86
C PRO A 31 3.37 -14.87 41.80
N SER A 32 4.63 -14.74 42.22
CA SER A 32 5.71 -14.36 41.28
C SER A 32 5.73 -15.36 40.13
N LEU A 33 5.62 -14.88 38.92
CA LEU A 33 5.77 -15.72 37.74
C LEU A 33 7.18 -16.33 37.73
N PRO A 34 7.33 -17.60 37.39
CA PRO A 34 8.64 -18.19 37.23
C PRO A 34 9.45 -17.35 36.21
N PRO A 35 10.76 -17.17 36.43
CA PRO A 35 11.60 -16.46 35.48
C PRO A 35 11.42 -17.06 34.09
N PRO A 36 11.30 -16.21 33.03
CA PRO A 36 11.11 -16.70 31.68
C PRO A 36 12.29 -17.61 31.30
N ASP A 37 11.99 -18.76 30.75
CA ASP A 37 13.01 -19.66 30.20
C ASP A 37 13.68 -18.98 29.00
N ARG A 38 14.82 -18.36 29.24
CA ARG A 38 15.57 -17.60 28.23
C ARG A 38 16.03 -18.47 27.07
N SER A 39 16.12 -19.78 27.24
CA SER A 39 16.47 -20.69 26.14
C SER A 39 15.34 -20.79 25.10
N ARG A 40 14.09 -20.62 25.51
CA ARG A 40 12.93 -20.58 24.62
C ARG A 40 12.76 -19.20 23.93
N LEU A 41 13.28 -18.13 24.54
CA LEU A 41 13.21 -16.77 23.96
C LEU A 41 14.21 -16.58 22.81
N GLN A 42 15.17 -17.47 22.62
CA GLN A 42 16.18 -17.39 21.57
C GLN A 42 15.80 -18.10 20.27
N ALA A 43 14.74 -18.89 20.24
CA ALA A 43 14.25 -19.45 19.00
C ALA A 43 13.61 -18.32 18.18
N PRO A 44 14.10 -18.04 16.97
CA PRO A 44 13.46 -17.04 16.11
C PRO A 44 12.02 -17.46 15.90
N LEU A 45 11.07 -16.52 16.07
CA LEU A 45 9.68 -16.75 15.79
C LEU A 45 9.57 -17.28 14.35
N SER A 46 8.84 -18.37 14.18
CA SER A 46 8.53 -18.90 12.86
C SER A 46 7.82 -17.80 12.06
N TYR A 47 8.45 -17.38 10.97
CA TYR A 47 7.89 -16.38 10.06
C TYR A 47 7.60 -17.02 8.72
N ASP A 48 6.42 -16.80 8.28
CA ASP A 48 5.87 -17.36 7.08
C ASP A 48 5.44 -16.20 6.15
N PRO A 49 6.26 -15.79 5.14
CA PRO A 49 6.00 -14.60 4.35
C PRO A 49 4.70 -14.72 3.56
N LEU A 50 4.02 -13.58 3.37
CA LEU A 50 2.78 -13.51 2.58
C LEU A 50 2.98 -13.94 1.13
N LEU A 51 4.12 -13.65 0.51
CA LEU A 51 4.43 -14.16 -0.82
C LEU A 51 5.25 -15.45 -0.73
N ALA A 52 4.91 -16.43 -1.55
CA ALA A 52 5.68 -17.66 -1.63
C ALA A 52 7.09 -17.38 -2.19
N PRO A 53 8.18 -17.68 -1.46
CA PRO A 53 9.54 -17.27 -1.85
C PRO A 53 9.96 -17.67 -3.26
N ARG A 54 9.49 -18.84 -3.74
CA ARG A 54 9.84 -19.37 -5.07
C ARG A 54 9.21 -18.60 -6.23
N SER A 55 8.07 -17.94 -6.01
CA SER A 55 7.33 -17.22 -7.06
C SER A 55 7.41 -15.70 -6.93
N THR A 56 7.91 -15.17 -5.82
CA THR A 56 7.94 -13.74 -5.50
C THR A 56 8.58 -12.90 -6.61
N SER A 57 9.76 -13.27 -7.10
CA SER A 57 10.46 -12.49 -8.15
C SER A 57 9.67 -12.46 -9.46
N ALA A 58 9.12 -13.58 -9.89
CA ALA A 58 8.33 -13.65 -11.12
C ALA A 58 7.02 -12.84 -10.99
N LEU A 59 6.35 -12.94 -9.84
CA LEU A 59 5.14 -12.21 -9.52
C LEU A 59 5.40 -10.69 -9.52
N LEU A 60 6.45 -10.25 -8.83
CA LEU A 60 6.84 -8.84 -8.79
C LEU A 60 7.25 -8.33 -10.17
N HIS A 61 8.01 -9.12 -10.94
CA HIS A 61 8.37 -8.73 -12.30
C HIS A 61 7.13 -8.50 -13.16
N LEU A 62 6.13 -9.38 -13.11
CA LEU A 62 4.88 -9.22 -13.86
C LEU A 62 4.04 -8.04 -13.38
N ALA A 63 3.91 -7.85 -12.05
CA ALA A 63 3.13 -6.76 -11.48
C ALA A 63 3.75 -5.38 -11.75
N LEU A 64 5.08 -5.31 -11.79
CA LEU A 64 5.83 -4.05 -11.87
C LEU A 64 6.33 -3.73 -13.27
N SER A 65 6.35 -4.70 -14.19
CA SER A 65 6.75 -4.46 -15.57
C SER A 65 5.69 -3.66 -16.33
N ARG A 66 6.17 -2.88 -17.29
CA ARG A 66 5.37 -2.17 -18.26
C ARG A 66 5.59 -2.77 -19.64
N GLN A 67 4.53 -2.90 -20.41
CA GLN A 67 4.63 -3.32 -21.81
C GLN A 67 5.02 -2.12 -22.67
N VAL A 68 6.01 -2.30 -23.53
CA VAL A 68 6.50 -1.30 -24.49
C VAL A 68 6.71 -1.95 -25.85
N ASP A 69 6.42 -1.23 -26.92
CA ASP A 69 6.62 -1.71 -28.30
C ASP A 69 8.07 -1.50 -28.76
N GLN A 70 9.02 -2.07 -28.02
CA GLN A 70 10.45 -1.93 -28.22
C GLN A 70 11.19 -3.29 -28.23
N GLY A 71 10.45 -4.38 -28.38
CA GLY A 71 11.01 -5.70 -28.53
C GLY A 71 11.64 -5.92 -29.91
N GLU A 72 11.81 -7.17 -30.28
CA GLU A 72 12.31 -7.56 -31.59
C GLU A 72 11.38 -7.08 -32.71
N LEU A 73 11.92 -6.95 -33.91
CA LEU A 73 11.15 -6.61 -35.11
C LEU A 73 10.06 -7.66 -35.32
N ASP A 74 8.83 -7.22 -35.46
CA ASP A 74 7.71 -8.10 -35.84
C ASP A 74 7.68 -8.29 -37.34
N VAL A 75 8.52 -9.22 -37.81
CA VAL A 75 8.71 -9.51 -39.24
C VAL A 75 7.40 -9.94 -39.88
N GLU A 76 6.56 -10.70 -39.18
CA GLU A 76 5.28 -11.16 -39.69
C GLU A 76 4.35 -9.98 -40.01
N ARG A 77 4.27 -9.02 -39.10
CA ARG A 77 3.46 -7.81 -39.25
C ARG A 77 4.03 -6.88 -40.33
N VAL A 78 5.36 -6.80 -40.45
CA VAL A 78 6.01 -6.07 -41.55
C VAL A 78 5.64 -6.65 -42.90
N VAL A 79 5.76 -7.99 -43.07
CA VAL A 79 5.41 -8.69 -44.31
C VAL A 79 3.92 -8.53 -44.62
N GLU A 80 3.05 -8.64 -43.63
CA GLU A 80 1.62 -8.44 -43.81
C GLU A 80 1.31 -7.04 -44.34
N GLN A 81 1.86 -5.97 -43.71
CA GLN A 81 1.64 -4.59 -44.16
C GLN A 81 2.15 -4.35 -45.57
N LEU A 82 3.36 -4.87 -45.92
CA LEU A 82 3.92 -4.76 -47.26
C LEU A 82 3.09 -5.50 -48.29
N SER A 83 2.56 -6.69 -47.96
CA SER A 83 1.70 -7.46 -48.87
C SER A 83 0.38 -6.79 -49.17
N GLN A 84 -0.10 -5.96 -48.26
CA GLN A 84 -1.30 -5.15 -48.42
C GLN A 84 -1.04 -3.79 -49.09
N GLY A 85 0.21 -3.51 -49.48
CA GLY A 85 0.61 -2.24 -50.07
C GLY A 85 0.55 -1.04 -49.12
N LEU A 86 0.50 -1.29 -47.80
CA LEU A 86 0.47 -0.24 -46.80
C LEU A 86 1.87 0.33 -46.55
N PRO A 87 2.05 1.66 -46.50
CA PRO A 87 3.32 2.26 -46.20
C PRO A 87 3.75 1.95 -44.74
N LEU A 88 5.03 1.62 -44.56
CA LEU A 88 5.63 1.45 -43.25
C LEU A 88 6.03 2.82 -42.67
N GLU A 89 5.16 3.45 -41.91
CA GLU A 89 5.47 4.71 -41.19
C GLU A 89 6.46 4.46 -40.05
N SER A 90 6.41 3.28 -39.44
CA SER A 90 7.34 2.83 -38.42
C SER A 90 7.51 1.30 -38.50
N LEU A 91 8.67 0.79 -38.07
CA LEU A 91 8.90 -0.66 -38.02
C LEU A 91 8.14 -1.27 -36.83
N PRO A 92 7.14 -2.14 -37.06
CA PRO A 92 6.41 -2.83 -36.00
C PRO A 92 7.39 -3.65 -35.16
N ARG A 93 7.26 -3.53 -33.85
CA ARG A 93 8.04 -4.29 -32.88
C ARG A 93 7.14 -5.10 -31.98
N ARG A 94 7.62 -6.27 -31.59
CA ARG A 94 6.91 -7.11 -30.62
C ARG A 94 6.89 -6.41 -29.26
N PRO A 95 5.79 -6.49 -28.51
CA PRO A 95 5.73 -5.91 -27.18
C PRO A 95 6.70 -6.63 -26.23
N LEU A 96 7.45 -5.83 -25.47
CA LEU A 96 8.41 -6.28 -24.46
C LEU A 96 8.00 -5.79 -23.10
N ARG A 97 7.99 -6.66 -22.09
CA ARG A 97 7.80 -6.26 -20.68
C ARG A 97 9.12 -5.78 -20.09
N THR A 98 9.11 -4.61 -19.47
CA THR A 98 10.32 -4.01 -18.89
C THR A 98 10.01 -3.28 -17.59
N VAL A 99 10.99 -3.29 -16.67
CA VAL A 99 10.99 -2.54 -15.41
C VAL A 99 11.90 -1.30 -15.45
N ARG A 100 12.48 -0.99 -16.60
CA ARG A 100 13.53 0.06 -16.79
C ARG A 100 13.08 1.48 -16.44
N PHE A 101 11.78 1.75 -16.39
CA PHE A 101 11.24 3.07 -16.03
C PHE A 101 11.22 3.33 -14.52
N GLY A 102 11.70 2.37 -13.75
CA GLY A 102 11.73 2.45 -12.31
C GLY A 102 10.40 2.11 -11.65
N VAL A 103 10.48 1.91 -10.35
CA VAL A 103 9.34 1.59 -9.47
C VAL A 103 9.39 2.48 -8.24
N GLN A 104 8.26 3.04 -7.87
CA GLN A 104 8.09 3.62 -6.54
C GLN A 104 7.22 2.70 -5.70
N VAL A 105 7.71 2.30 -4.53
CA VAL A 105 6.94 1.58 -3.52
C VAL A 105 6.36 2.59 -2.54
N LEU A 106 5.05 2.60 -2.40
CA LEU A 106 4.30 3.32 -1.39
C LEU A 106 3.89 2.33 -0.31
N ALA A 107 4.50 2.40 0.85
CA ALA A 107 4.28 1.48 1.95
C ALA A 107 3.47 2.14 3.07
N ASP A 108 2.30 1.59 3.35
CA ASP A 108 1.41 2.05 4.42
C ASP A 108 1.93 1.60 5.79
N LEU A 109 2.09 2.54 6.70
CA LEU A 109 2.46 2.34 8.10
C LEU A 109 1.27 2.57 9.04
N GLY A 110 0.05 2.61 8.53
CA GLY A 110 -1.16 2.69 9.33
C GLY A 110 -1.33 1.48 10.26
N VAL A 111 -2.11 1.65 11.32
CA VAL A 111 -2.34 0.61 12.35
C VAL A 111 -2.82 -0.71 11.74
N GLY A 112 -3.60 -0.68 10.66
CA GLY A 112 -4.06 -1.87 9.95
C GLY A 112 -2.95 -2.68 9.30
N MET A 113 -1.80 -2.05 9.03
CA MET A 113 -0.64 -2.67 8.40
C MET A 113 0.44 -3.13 9.38
N GLU A 114 0.33 -2.80 10.68
CA GLU A 114 1.30 -3.23 11.69
C GLU A 114 1.59 -4.75 11.68
N PRO A 115 0.57 -5.64 11.57
CA PRO A 115 0.83 -7.08 11.52
C PRO A 115 1.67 -7.53 10.31
N PHE A 116 1.68 -6.73 9.24
CA PHE A 116 2.35 -7.02 7.96
C PHE A 116 3.66 -6.25 7.78
N SER A 117 4.15 -5.58 8.82
CA SER A 117 5.35 -4.74 8.75
C SER A 117 6.59 -5.47 8.24
N ARG A 118 6.75 -6.73 8.63
CA ARG A 118 7.84 -7.59 8.15
C ARG A 118 7.69 -7.93 6.67
N ASP A 119 6.47 -8.24 6.22
CA ASP A 119 6.17 -8.52 4.82
C ASP A 119 6.39 -7.30 3.93
N VAL A 120 6.07 -6.10 4.44
CA VAL A 120 6.39 -4.83 3.77
C VAL A 120 7.90 -4.72 3.52
N HIS A 121 8.72 -4.93 4.56
CA HIS A 121 10.18 -4.86 4.45
C HIS A 121 10.74 -5.89 3.47
N GLU A 122 10.26 -7.13 3.54
CA GLU A 122 10.69 -8.20 2.63
C GLU A 122 10.27 -7.92 1.20
N THR A 123 9.04 -7.45 0.97
CA THR A 123 8.59 -7.09 -0.37
C THR A 123 9.41 -5.95 -0.95
N VAL A 124 9.73 -4.90 -0.17
CA VAL A 124 10.63 -3.83 -0.61
C VAL A 124 12.02 -4.38 -0.97
N HIS A 125 12.54 -5.30 -0.17
CA HIS A 125 13.82 -5.96 -0.47
C HIS A 125 13.77 -6.72 -1.80
N HIS A 126 12.72 -7.50 -2.04
CA HIS A 126 12.52 -8.24 -3.29
C HIS A 126 12.32 -7.32 -4.50
N VAL A 127 11.60 -6.21 -4.35
CA VAL A 127 11.46 -5.19 -5.42
C VAL A 127 12.82 -4.64 -5.79
N ARG A 128 13.65 -4.26 -4.80
CA ARG A 128 15.01 -3.78 -5.05
C ARG A 128 15.92 -4.81 -5.72
N ALA A 129 15.74 -6.08 -5.39
CA ALA A 129 16.48 -7.16 -6.03
C ALA A 129 16.03 -7.42 -7.49
N THR A 130 14.73 -7.19 -7.79
CA THR A 130 14.17 -7.44 -9.12
C THR A 130 14.36 -6.27 -10.09
N VAL A 131 14.22 -5.03 -9.58
CA VAL A 131 14.21 -3.79 -10.38
C VAL A 131 15.58 -3.09 -10.37
N GLY A 132 16.35 -3.29 -9.30
CA GLY A 132 17.57 -2.53 -8.99
C GLY A 132 17.31 -1.45 -7.93
N ARG A 133 18.28 -1.24 -7.04
CA ARG A 133 18.17 -0.26 -5.96
C ARG A 133 18.06 1.17 -6.47
N GLU A 134 18.83 1.48 -7.50
CA GLU A 134 18.89 2.78 -8.18
C GLU A 134 17.59 3.13 -8.92
N HIS A 135 16.81 2.13 -9.30
CA HIS A 135 15.52 2.27 -9.98
C HIS A 135 14.33 2.07 -9.04
N THR A 136 14.58 1.89 -7.75
CA THR A 136 13.52 1.68 -6.74
C THR A 136 13.49 2.82 -5.72
N GLN A 137 12.45 3.63 -5.77
CA GLN A 137 12.15 4.62 -4.74
C GLN A 137 11.20 4.02 -3.72
N VAL A 138 11.36 4.36 -2.45
CA VAL A 138 10.46 3.94 -1.38
C VAL A 138 9.97 5.16 -0.63
N ALA A 139 8.67 5.29 -0.50
CA ALA A 139 8.06 6.29 0.36
C ALA A 139 7.04 5.61 1.28
N TYR A 140 6.99 6.10 2.49
CA TYR A 140 6.07 5.62 3.52
C TYR A 140 4.94 6.62 3.70
N PHE A 141 3.78 6.15 4.08
CA PHE A 141 2.61 6.99 4.36
C PHE A 141 1.77 6.37 5.49
N ASP A 142 0.76 7.08 5.95
CA ASP A 142 -0.20 6.62 6.97
C ASP A 142 -1.61 6.71 6.40
N HIS A 143 -2.27 5.57 6.26
CA HIS A 143 -3.62 5.37 5.71
C HIS A 143 -3.80 5.78 4.23
N CYS A 144 -3.33 6.95 3.79
CA CYS A 144 -3.38 7.35 2.39
C CYS A 144 -2.25 8.33 2.03
N PRO A 145 -1.55 8.14 0.90
CA PRO A 145 -0.42 9.00 0.50
C PRO A 145 -0.78 10.48 0.34
N VAL A 146 -2.03 10.82 0.01
CA VAL A 146 -2.46 12.21 -0.18
C VAL A 146 -2.46 13.05 1.12
N ARG A 147 -2.33 12.41 2.28
CA ARG A 147 -2.18 13.07 3.58
C ARG A 147 -0.74 13.43 3.89
N GLY A 148 0.19 12.89 3.13
CA GLY A 148 1.63 13.04 3.27
C GLY A 148 2.35 11.72 3.10
N ALA A 149 3.49 11.78 2.45
CA ALA A 149 4.38 10.64 2.25
C ALA A 149 5.84 11.09 2.20
N GLY A 150 6.76 10.17 2.47
CA GLY A 150 8.19 10.47 2.38
C GLY A 150 9.07 9.25 2.67
N PRO A 151 10.36 9.31 2.33
CA PRO A 151 11.29 8.19 2.48
C PRO A 151 11.78 7.97 3.91
N GLY A 152 11.59 8.95 4.78
CA GLY A 152 12.11 8.97 6.14
C GLY A 152 11.04 8.77 7.22
N PRO A 153 11.36 9.12 8.47
CA PRO A 153 10.41 9.10 9.58
C PRO A 153 9.19 10.00 9.33
N ARG A 154 8.07 9.69 9.97
CA ARG A 154 6.77 10.34 9.74
C ARG A 154 6.81 11.88 9.84
N TRP A 155 7.61 12.44 10.72
CA TRP A 155 7.75 13.90 10.88
C TRP A 155 8.48 14.61 9.73
N THR A 156 9.06 13.85 8.79
CA THR A 156 9.70 14.39 7.57
C THR A 156 8.81 14.31 6.34
N TRP A 157 7.60 13.77 6.47
CA TRP A 157 6.71 13.60 5.33
C TRP A 157 6.13 14.95 4.88
N GLY A 158 6.05 15.11 3.59
CA GLY A 158 5.44 16.25 2.94
C GLY A 158 4.29 15.84 2.03
N GLU A 159 3.79 16.78 1.25
CA GLU A 159 2.81 16.50 0.21
C GLU A 159 3.37 15.45 -0.75
N TYR A 160 2.53 14.47 -1.10
CA TYR A 160 2.94 13.41 -2.02
C TYR A 160 3.12 13.96 -3.43
N VAL A 161 4.32 13.82 -3.95
CA VAL A 161 4.68 14.16 -5.33
C VAL A 161 4.95 12.87 -6.11
N PRO A 162 4.21 12.61 -7.20
CA PRO A 162 4.48 11.46 -8.05
C PRO A 162 5.88 11.48 -8.65
N PRO A 163 6.48 10.32 -8.92
CA PRO A 163 7.77 10.24 -9.60
C PRO A 163 7.66 10.61 -11.08
N ALA A 164 8.78 10.45 -11.82
CA ALA A 164 8.84 10.71 -13.24
C ALA A 164 7.78 9.92 -14.05
N PRO A 165 7.28 10.48 -15.17
CA PRO A 165 6.31 9.81 -16.03
C PRO A 165 6.76 8.41 -16.46
N GLY A 166 5.83 7.47 -16.47
CA GLY A 166 6.09 6.07 -16.81
C GLY A 166 6.55 5.20 -15.66
N THR A 167 6.88 5.76 -14.49
CA THR A 167 7.21 4.98 -13.29
C THR A 167 6.01 4.15 -12.85
N ARG A 168 6.26 2.88 -12.49
CA ARG A 168 5.25 1.99 -11.90
C ARG A 168 5.15 2.21 -10.40
N ILE A 169 3.95 2.33 -9.87
CA ILE A 169 3.71 2.52 -8.44
C ILE A 169 3.22 1.21 -7.84
N LEU A 170 3.94 0.68 -6.87
CA LEU A 170 3.50 -0.42 -6.02
C LEU A 170 2.98 0.13 -4.71
N ILE A 171 1.71 -0.07 -4.43
CA ILE A 171 1.08 0.31 -3.17
C ILE A 171 0.99 -0.95 -2.29
N LEU A 172 1.56 -0.90 -1.09
CA LEU A 172 1.44 -1.93 -0.06
C LEU A 172 0.54 -1.37 1.03
N SER A 173 -0.74 -1.74 1.04
CA SER A 173 -1.74 -1.16 1.95
C SER A 173 -2.94 -2.07 2.14
N ASP A 174 -3.57 -1.95 3.29
CA ASP A 174 -4.87 -2.54 3.57
C ASP A 174 -6.06 -1.73 3.01
N LEU A 175 -5.80 -0.61 2.35
CA LEU A 175 -6.80 0.33 1.85
C LEU A 175 -7.80 0.80 2.92
N GLY A 176 -7.38 0.81 4.18
CA GLY A 176 -8.20 1.18 5.34
C GLY A 176 -9.13 0.08 5.84
N MET A 177 -8.92 -1.19 5.46
CA MET A 177 -9.73 -2.32 5.92
C MET A 177 -9.35 -2.84 7.30
N GLY A 178 -8.07 -2.72 7.67
CA GLY A 178 -7.53 -3.16 8.95
C GLY A 178 -7.69 -2.13 10.07
N GLY A 179 -7.12 -2.45 11.22
CA GLY A 179 -7.14 -1.57 12.39
C GLY A 179 -8.49 -1.49 13.11
N PRO A 180 -8.61 -0.61 14.11
CA PRO A 180 -9.82 -0.45 14.90
C PRO A 180 -11.02 -0.03 14.05
N ARG A 181 -12.21 -0.59 14.31
CA ARG A 181 -13.41 -0.34 13.50
C ARG A 181 -13.84 1.14 13.48
N LEU A 182 -13.61 1.86 14.55
CA LEU A 182 -14.00 3.27 14.73
C LEU A 182 -12.80 4.22 14.58
N ASP A 183 -11.76 3.84 13.84
CA ASP A 183 -10.66 4.75 13.58
C ASP A 183 -11.09 5.84 12.59
N ALA A 184 -11.21 7.06 13.11
CA ALA A 184 -11.57 8.25 12.33
C ALA A 184 -10.48 8.61 11.27
N ARG A 185 -9.30 8.03 11.38
CA ARG A 185 -8.20 8.24 10.44
C ARG A 185 -8.22 7.29 9.25
N ARG A 186 -9.14 6.33 9.18
CA ARG A 186 -9.26 5.44 8.02
C ARG A 186 -9.32 6.25 6.73
N SER A 187 -8.62 5.76 5.73
CA SER A 187 -8.67 6.36 4.40
C SER A 187 -10.06 6.24 3.78
N SER A 188 -10.49 7.31 3.16
CA SER A 188 -11.76 7.38 2.45
C SER A 188 -11.58 7.03 0.97
N ARG A 189 -12.66 6.60 0.33
CA ARG A 189 -12.71 6.42 -1.13
C ARG A 189 -12.26 7.68 -1.87
N ALA A 190 -12.70 8.85 -1.45
CA ALA A 190 -12.38 10.13 -2.11
C ALA A 190 -10.86 10.44 -2.10
N GLU A 191 -10.15 10.05 -1.03
CA GLU A 191 -8.70 10.20 -0.96
C GLU A 191 -7.99 9.28 -1.95
N TRP A 192 -8.41 8.03 -2.06
CA TRP A 192 -7.86 7.09 -3.04
C TRP A 192 -8.17 7.52 -4.47
N GLU A 193 -9.37 8.03 -4.75
CA GLU A 193 -9.71 8.61 -6.06
C GLU A 193 -8.83 9.81 -6.39
N ARG A 194 -8.52 10.67 -5.40
CA ARG A 194 -7.59 11.79 -5.58
C ARG A 194 -6.18 11.29 -5.91
N LEU A 195 -5.67 10.29 -5.17
CA LEU A 195 -4.37 9.68 -5.46
C LEU A 195 -4.29 9.14 -6.88
N VAL A 196 -5.27 8.32 -7.29
CA VAL A 196 -5.28 7.71 -8.63
C VAL A 196 -5.30 8.77 -9.72
N ARG A 197 -6.09 9.84 -9.55
CA ARG A 197 -6.08 10.97 -10.49
C ARG A 197 -4.70 11.66 -10.54
N THR A 198 -4.10 11.91 -9.38
CA THR A 198 -2.75 12.51 -9.31
C THR A 198 -1.72 11.67 -10.06
N LEU A 199 -1.77 10.33 -9.88
CA LEU A 199 -0.90 9.40 -10.60
C LEU A 199 -1.16 9.40 -12.11
N ALA A 200 -2.43 9.42 -12.52
CA ALA A 200 -2.81 9.48 -13.93
C ALA A 200 -2.33 10.76 -14.62
N TYR A 201 -2.47 11.93 -13.97
CA TYR A 201 -1.92 13.19 -14.48
C TYR A 201 -0.39 13.15 -14.62
N ALA A 202 0.30 12.46 -13.72
CA ALA A 202 1.74 12.25 -13.78
C ALA A 202 2.16 11.13 -14.75
N GLN A 203 1.22 10.53 -15.48
CA GLN A 203 1.46 9.39 -16.38
C GLN A 203 2.09 8.18 -15.66
N CYS A 204 1.80 8.01 -14.39
CA CYS A 204 2.19 6.86 -13.59
C CYS A 204 1.04 5.86 -13.50
N THR A 205 1.37 4.57 -13.50
CA THR A 205 0.38 3.49 -13.31
C THR A 205 0.62 2.79 -11.99
N ALA A 206 -0.45 2.47 -11.27
CA ALA A 206 -0.36 1.87 -9.95
C ALA A 206 -0.93 0.44 -9.92
N VAL A 207 -0.42 -0.36 -9.00
CA VAL A 207 -0.97 -1.64 -8.57
C VAL A 207 -0.90 -1.70 -7.05
N ALA A 208 -1.92 -2.24 -6.39
CA ALA A 208 -1.91 -2.38 -4.94
C ALA A 208 -1.87 -3.86 -4.54
N PHE A 209 -0.98 -4.17 -3.61
CA PHE A 209 -0.94 -5.46 -2.92
C PHE A 209 -1.67 -5.33 -1.59
N VAL A 210 -2.70 -6.15 -1.41
CA VAL A 210 -3.65 -6.05 -0.30
C VAL A 210 -3.62 -7.34 0.51
N PRO A 211 -3.25 -7.29 1.83
CA PRO A 211 -3.07 -8.49 2.65
C PRO A 211 -4.39 -9.06 3.19
N PHE A 212 -5.49 -8.80 2.50
CA PHE A 212 -6.82 -9.30 2.83
C PHE A 212 -7.44 -9.99 1.62
N PRO A 213 -8.25 -11.04 1.83
CA PRO A 213 -8.90 -11.77 0.73
C PRO A 213 -9.88 -10.87 -0.04
N GLU A 214 -10.05 -11.14 -1.33
CA GLU A 214 -10.84 -10.34 -2.28
C GLU A 214 -12.27 -10.06 -1.80
N GLN A 215 -12.88 -11.01 -1.08
CA GLN A 215 -14.25 -10.86 -0.54
C GLN A 215 -14.37 -9.73 0.50
N ARG A 216 -13.24 -9.30 1.07
CA ARG A 216 -13.19 -8.19 2.02
C ARG A 216 -12.89 -6.85 1.37
N TRP A 217 -12.50 -6.83 0.10
CA TRP A 217 -12.12 -5.61 -0.57
C TRP A 217 -13.33 -4.66 -0.72
N PRO A 218 -13.12 -3.35 -0.51
CA PRO A 218 -14.16 -2.38 -0.78
C PRO A 218 -14.56 -2.45 -2.25
N SER A 219 -15.85 -2.48 -2.54
CA SER A 219 -16.37 -2.61 -3.91
C SER A 219 -15.91 -1.51 -4.89
N TRP A 220 -15.46 -0.37 -4.35
CA TRP A 220 -14.91 0.71 -5.14
C TRP A 220 -13.43 0.51 -5.49
N ALA A 221 -12.65 -0.24 -4.69
CA ALA A 221 -11.21 -0.29 -4.81
C ALA A 221 -10.75 -0.94 -6.13
N ALA A 222 -11.30 -2.09 -6.50
CA ALA A 222 -11.00 -2.78 -7.75
C ALA A 222 -11.42 -1.99 -9.01
N LYS A 223 -12.30 -0.98 -8.85
CA LYS A 223 -12.70 -0.08 -9.94
C LYS A 223 -11.72 1.09 -10.12
N LEU A 224 -10.92 1.38 -9.11
CA LEU A 224 -9.97 2.51 -9.13
C LEU A 224 -8.58 2.09 -9.61
N LEU A 225 -8.10 0.94 -9.19
CA LEU A 225 -6.76 0.44 -9.53
C LEU A 225 -6.72 -1.08 -9.48
N PRO A 226 -5.81 -1.70 -10.22
CA PRO A 226 -5.56 -3.14 -10.13
C PRO A 226 -5.14 -3.53 -8.72
N LEU A 227 -5.84 -4.52 -8.14
CA LEU A 227 -5.52 -5.07 -6.82
C LEU A 227 -4.94 -6.48 -6.99
N VAL A 228 -3.96 -6.81 -6.18
CA VAL A 228 -3.35 -8.14 -6.08
C VAL A 228 -3.56 -8.68 -4.68
N PRO A 229 -4.11 -9.87 -4.51
CA PRO A 229 -4.10 -10.54 -3.22
C PRO A 229 -2.65 -10.72 -2.76
N TRP A 230 -2.32 -10.15 -1.62
CA TRP A 230 -0.99 -10.29 -1.06
C TRP A 230 -0.97 -11.50 -0.14
N ASP A 231 -0.92 -12.67 -0.75
CA ASP A 231 -0.93 -13.95 -0.04
C ASP A 231 -0.11 -15.02 -0.80
N ARG A 232 0.07 -16.18 -0.17
CA ARG A 232 0.87 -17.30 -0.70
C ARG A 232 0.24 -18.01 -1.89
N HIS A 233 -1.05 -17.85 -2.09
CA HIS A 233 -1.78 -18.50 -3.18
C HIS A 233 -1.73 -17.66 -4.45
N THR A 234 -1.32 -16.39 -4.35
CA THR A 234 -1.16 -15.53 -5.51
C THR A 234 -0.01 -16.02 -6.39
N THR A 235 -0.33 -16.34 -7.62
CA THR A 235 0.63 -16.86 -8.60
C THR A 235 0.98 -15.82 -9.66
N ALA A 236 2.13 -16.00 -10.31
CA ALA A 236 2.51 -15.20 -11.47
C ALA A 236 1.47 -15.27 -12.60
N GLY A 237 0.87 -16.45 -12.82
CA GLY A 237 -0.21 -16.62 -13.79
C GLY A 237 -1.46 -15.81 -13.45
N TRP A 238 -1.83 -15.75 -12.18
CA TRP A 238 -2.94 -14.90 -11.73
C TRP A 238 -2.65 -13.41 -12.03
N VAL A 239 -1.46 -12.94 -11.68
CA VAL A 239 -1.05 -11.54 -11.94
C VAL A 239 -1.05 -11.23 -13.44
N ALA A 240 -0.51 -12.13 -14.27
CA ALA A 240 -0.49 -11.95 -15.73
C ALA A 240 -1.90 -11.82 -16.33
N ALA A 241 -2.88 -12.55 -15.78
CA ALA A 241 -4.27 -12.53 -16.26
C ALA A 241 -5.06 -11.28 -15.85
N HIS A 242 -4.68 -10.63 -14.70
CA HIS A 242 -5.50 -9.55 -14.12
C HIS A 242 -4.83 -8.17 -14.19
N ILE A 243 -3.51 -8.10 -14.45
CA ILE A 243 -2.73 -6.85 -14.41
C ILE A 243 -2.01 -6.58 -15.75
N GLY A 244 -2.05 -7.58 -16.65
CA GLY A 244 -1.38 -7.57 -17.96
C GLY A 244 -1.93 -6.58 -18.97
#